data_7263c14cb937969514d60ce447cb8e55
#
_entry.id   7263c14cb937969514d60ce447cb8e55
#
_cell.length_a   1.000
_cell.length_b   1.000
_cell.length_c   1.000
_cell.angle_alpha   90.00
_cell.angle_beta   90.00
_cell.angle_gamma   90.00
#
_symmetry.space_group_name_H-M   'P 1'
#
loop_
_entity.id
_entity.type
_entity.pdbx_description
1 polymer ?
#
loop_
_entity_poly.entity_id
_entity_poly.type
_entity_poly.pdbx_seq_one_letter_code
_entity_poly.pdbx_strand_id
1 'polypeptide(L)'
;MSDEFIAVNDLTIGYDGQPVLSGISLSIKRGSFTAILGANGSGKSTLLKTLLGLQPPLAGRIEIGSTNSQPVAFGYVPQSVQFDPLYHLTGFEVALMGVYGRVGPGRFVPHRERAFVRECLRATSAEEFARQWFSSLSGGQKQRVLIARALATRPEVLVLDEPTAGVDAVTTHALLEFISHIHEERKLTVLLVTHDLPLVRKHAQQVIWLHEGRIEHGTVKELFTPERMAEIFEMEIS
;
A
#
# COMPACT_ATOMS: atom_id res chain seq x y z
N MET A 1 -21.78 12.31 -10.16
CA MET A 1 -20.52 11.74 -10.68
C MET A 1 -20.08 10.72 -9.64
N SER A 2 -19.85 9.47 -10.04
CA SER A 2 -19.47 8.41 -9.09
C SER A 2 -18.14 8.77 -8.43
N ASP A 3 -18.09 8.72 -7.10
CA ASP A 3 -16.88 8.94 -6.26
C ASP A 3 -15.85 7.80 -6.42
N GLU A 4 -16.08 6.90 -7.38
CA GLU A 4 -15.22 5.76 -7.67
C GLU A 4 -13.92 6.22 -8.31
N PHE A 5 -12.82 5.85 -7.68
CA PHE A 5 -11.48 6.18 -8.15
C PHE A 5 -10.78 5.00 -8.83
N ILE A 6 -10.96 3.81 -8.28
CA ILE A 6 -10.53 2.57 -8.89
C ILE A 6 -11.76 1.67 -9.00
N ALA A 7 -12.12 1.27 -10.20
CA ALA A 7 -13.19 0.31 -10.47
C ALA A 7 -12.59 -0.99 -11.02
N VAL A 8 -12.97 -2.09 -10.43
CA VAL A 8 -12.55 -3.44 -10.81
C VAL A 8 -13.79 -4.18 -11.30
N ASN A 9 -13.74 -4.67 -12.54
CA ASN A 9 -14.90 -5.27 -13.22
C ASN A 9 -14.56 -6.68 -13.70
N ASP A 10 -15.22 -7.68 -13.10
CA ASP A 10 -15.12 -9.11 -13.42
C ASP A 10 -13.67 -9.60 -13.56
N LEU A 11 -12.82 -9.15 -12.64
CA LEU A 11 -11.39 -9.36 -12.71
C LEU A 11 -11.03 -10.79 -12.29
N THR A 12 -10.20 -11.45 -13.10
CA THR A 12 -9.54 -12.73 -12.77
C THR A 12 -8.04 -12.48 -12.68
N ILE A 13 -7.43 -12.85 -11.57
CA ILE A 13 -6.01 -12.68 -11.29
C ILE A 13 -5.35 -14.03 -11.00
N GLY A 14 -4.10 -14.18 -11.38
CA GLY A 14 -3.33 -15.41 -11.19
C GLY A 14 -1.98 -15.38 -11.85
N TYR A 15 -1.32 -16.54 -11.92
CA TYR A 15 0.03 -16.68 -12.51
C TYR A 15 -0.01 -17.78 -13.58
N ASP A 16 0.74 -17.61 -14.66
CA ASP A 16 0.92 -18.63 -15.72
C ASP A 16 -0.40 -19.24 -16.22
N GLY A 17 -1.45 -18.42 -16.32
CA GLY A 17 -2.78 -18.86 -16.74
C GLY A 17 -3.59 -19.56 -15.66
N GLN A 18 -3.05 -19.78 -14.46
CA GLN A 18 -3.77 -20.39 -13.33
C GLN A 18 -4.40 -19.28 -12.48
N PRO A 19 -5.75 -19.28 -12.34
CA PRO A 19 -6.44 -18.27 -11.54
C PRO A 19 -6.20 -18.51 -10.04
N VAL A 20 -5.91 -17.43 -9.31
CA VAL A 20 -5.88 -17.37 -7.85
C VAL A 20 -7.22 -16.87 -7.32
N LEU A 21 -7.79 -15.84 -7.99
CA LEU A 21 -9.10 -15.28 -7.69
C LEU A 21 -9.80 -14.94 -9.00
N SER A 22 -11.11 -15.12 -9.06
CA SER A 22 -11.95 -14.87 -10.24
C SER A 22 -13.24 -14.13 -9.89
N GLY A 23 -13.79 -13.41 -10.87
CA GLY A 23 -15.07 -12.73 -10.73
C GLY A 23 -15.04 -11.56 -9.75
N ILE A 24 -13.88 -10.90 -9.60
CA ILE A 24 -13.71 -9.79 -8.66
C ILE A 24 -14.37 -8.54 -9.24
N SER A 25 -15.37 -8.00 -8.53
CA SER A 25 -15.98 -6.72 -8.84
C SER A 25 -16.07 -5.88 -7.58
N LEU A 26 -15.35 -4.76 -7.55
CA LEU A 26 -15.30 -3.85 -6.41
C LEU A 26 -14.92 -2.43 -6.86
N SER A 27 -15.17 -1.45 -6.00
CA SER A 27 -14.74 -0.08 -6.23
C SER A 27 -14.03 0.50 -5.00
N ILE A 28 -13.03 1.35 -5.25
CA ILE A 28 -12.30 2.09 -4.23
C ILE A 28 -12.56 3.57 -4.48
N LYS A 29 -13.04 4.26 -3.45
CA LYS A 29 -13.34 5.69 -3.53
C LYS A 29 -12.06 6.52 -3.43
N ARG A 30 -12.04 7.66 -4.11
CA ARG A 30 -10.95 8.63 -3.98
C ARG A 30 -10.88 9.15 -2.54
N GLY A 31 -9.67 9.23 -2.01
CA GLY A 31 -9.47 9.70 -0.63
C GLY A 31 -10.07 8.77 0.43
N SER A 32 -10.31 7.49 0.13
CA SER A 32 -10.68 6.50 1.14
C SER A 32 -9.46 5.83 1.76
N PHE A 33 -9.59 5.37 2.99
CA PHE A 33 -8.68 4.44 3.64
C PHE A 33 -9.32 3.05 3.59
N THR A 34 -8.78 2.18 2.73
CA THR A 34 -9.31 0.83 2.49
C THR A 34 -8.33 -0.21 3.02
N ALA A 35 -8.78 -1.08 3.90
CA ALA A 35 -8.02 -2.23 4.36
C ALA A 35 -8.28 -3.45 3.46
N ILE A 36 -7.22 -4.23 3.21
CA ILE A 36 -7.30 -5.52 2.50
C ILE A 36 -6.92 -6.60 3.49
N LEU A 37 -7.87 -7.45 3.82
CA LEU A 37 -7.76 -8.54 4.79
C LEU A 37 -7.78 -9.90 4.12
N GLY A 38 -7.31 -10.92 4.82
CA GLY A 38 -7.37 -12.33 4.40
C GLY A 38 -6.18 -13.12 4.88
N ALA A 39 -6.32 -14.44 4.91
CA ALA A 39 -5.27 -15.38 5.31
C ALA A 39 -4.05 -15.31 4.37
N ASN A 40 -2.93 -15.90 4.81
CA ASN A 40 -1.76 -16.05 3.95
C ASN A 40 -2.10 -16.94 2.76
N GLY A 41 -1.70 -16.52 1.56
CA GLY A 41 -2.03 -17.24 0.32
C GLY A 41 -3.42 -16.91 -0.27
N SER A 42 -4.24 -16.06 0.36
CA SER A 42 -5.59 -15.71 -0.15
C SER A 42 -5.60 -14.86 -1.43
N GLY A 43 -4.43 -14.41 -1.93
CA GLY A 43 -4.33 -13.63 -3.15
C GLY A 43 -4.17 -12.11 -2.94
N LYS A 44 -4.00 -11.61 -1.71
CA LYS A 44 -3.82 -10.16 -1.40
C LYS A 44 -2.71 -9.51 -2.23
N SER A 45 -1.51 -10.09 -2.19
CA SER A 45 -0.36 -9.55 -2.93
C SER A 45 -0.53 -9.67 -4.44
N THR A 46 -1.25 -10.70 -4.93
CA THR A 46 -1.59 -10.83 -6.35
C THR A 46 -2.56 -9.74 -6.77
N LEU A 47 -3.61 -9.49 -5.97
CA LEU A 47 -4.55 -8.40 -6.20
C LEU A 47 -3.82 -7.04 -6.21
N LEU A 48 -2.97 -6.77 -5.22
CA LEU A 48 -2.18 -5.53 -5.18
C LEU A 48 -1.29 -5.36 -6.41
N LYS A 49 -0.54 -6.39 -6.80
CA LYS A 49 0.33 -6.33 -7.99
C LYS A 49 -0.46 -6.05 -9.25
N THR A 50 -1.66 -6.62 -9.37
CA THR A 50 -2.52 -6.38 -10.52
C THR A 50 -3.10 -4.97 -10.50
N LEU A 51 -3.54 -4.45 -9.34
CA LEU A 51 -3.99 -3.05 -9.18
C LEU A 51 -2.87 -2.05 -9.50
N LEU A 52 -1.63 -2.36 -9.17
CA LEU A 52 -0.45 -1.56 -9.47
C LEU A 52 0.02 -1.67 -10.92
N GLY A 53 -0.59 -2.53 -11.74
CA GLY A 53 -0.14 -2.80 -13.11
C GLY A 53 1.20 -3.56 -13.19
N LEU A 54 1.68 -4.14 -12.09
CA LEU A 54 2.90 -4.95 -12.02
C LEU A 54 2.68 -6.36 -12.56
N GLN A 55 1.44 -6.78 -12.65
CA GLN A 55 1.01 -8.06 -13.19
C GLN A 55 -0.27 -7.85 -14.02
N PRO A 56 -0.34 -8.38 -15.25
CA PRO A 56 -1.55 -8.28 -16.05
C PRO A 56 -2.65 -9.18 -15.44
N PRO A 57 -3.92 -8.79 -15.52
CA PRO A 57 -5.02 -9.68 -15.21
C PRO A 57 -5.13 -10.81 -16.23
N LEU A 58 -5.68 -11.95 -15.82
CA LEU A 58 -6.01 -13.05 -16.72
C LEU A 58 -7.32 -12.77 -17.50
N ALA A 59 -8.27 -12.08 -16.86
CA ALA A 59 -9.51 -11.62 -17.48
C ALA A 59 -10.07 -10.41 -16.73
N GLY A 60 -11.06 -9.74 -17.31
CA GLY A 60 -11.68 -8.54 -16.74
C GLY A 60 -10.85 -7.27 -16.96
N ARG A 61 -11.19 -6.21 -16.23
CA ARG A 61 -10.48 -4.92 -16.37
C ARG A 61 -10.44 -4.13 -15.07
N ILE A 62 -9.45 -3.25 -14.98
CA ILE A 62 -9.31 -2.25 -13.93
C ILE A 62 -9.36 -0.89 -14.59
N GLU A 63 -10.25 -0.04 -14.11
CA GLU A 63 -10.40 1.34 -14.54
C GLU A 63 -9.93 2.25 -13.39
N ILE A 64 -8.96 3.12 -13.65
CA ILE A 64 -8.43 4.05 -12.68
C ILE A 64 -8.75 5.45 -13.14
N GLY A 65 -9.53 6.18 -12.32
CA GLY A 65 -9.89 7.55 -12.60
C GLY A 65 -8.66 8.45 -12.64
N SER A 66 -8.47 9.18 -13.71
CA SER A 66 -7.36 10.13 -13.85
C SER A 66 -7.74 11.52 -13.38
N THR A 67 -6.78 12.24 -12.81
CA THR A 67 -6.86 13.68 -12.57
C THR A 67 -6.04 14.38 -13.66
N ASN A 68 -6.66 15.29 -14.41
CA ASN A 68 -6.01 16.06 -15.49
C ASN A 68 -5.39 15.21 -16.61
N SER A 69 -6.00 14.10 -17.00
CA SER A 69 -5.54 13.22 -18.08
C SER A 69 -4.11 12.65 -17.90
N GLN A 70 -3.58 12.69 -16.70
CA GLN A 70 -2.30 12.07 -16.37
C GLN A 70 -2.53 10.72 -15.67
N PRO A 71 -1.64 9.73 -15.87
CA PRO A 71 -1.67 8.48 -15.12
C PRO A 71 -1.60 8.74 -13.61
N VAL A 72 -2.40 8.00 -12.85
CA VAL A 72 -2.39 8.07 -11.39
C VAL A 72 -1.04 7.61 -10.84
N ALA A 73 -0.46 8.40 -9.95
CA ALA A 73 0.78 8.07 -9.30
C ALA A 73 0.52 7.16 -8.07
N PHE A 74 1.15 5.99 -8.07
CA PHE A 74 1.13 5.08 -6.93
C PHE A 74 2.42 5.20 -6.12
N GLY A 75 2.29 5.24 -4.80
CA GLY A 75 3.38 5.00 -3.86
C GLY A 75 3.24 3.61 -3.29
N TYR A 76 4.19 2.72 -3.52
CA TYR A 76 4.11 1.34 -3.06
C TYR A 76 5.20 1.00 -2.04
N VAL A 77 4.77 0.45 -0.92
CA VAL A 77 5.61 -0.10 0.14
C VAL A 77 5.34 -1.59 0.23
N PRO A 78 6.21 -2.45 -0.32
CA PRO A 78 6.05 -3.90 -0.24
C PRO A 78 6.38 -4.43 1.15
N GLN A 79 5.88 -5.64 1.46
CA GLN A 79 6.10 -6.35 2.72
C GLN A 79 7.58 -6.53 3.06
N SER A 80 8.40 -6.79 2.07
CA SER A 80 9.85 -6.88 2.24
C SER A 80 10.58 -6.25 1.05
N VAL A 81 11.68 -5.57 1.33
CA VAL A 81 12.61 -5.08 0.32
C VAL A 81 13.99 -5.62 0.67
N GLN A 82 14.52 -6.43 -0.22
CA GLN A 82 15.90 -6.88 -0.15
C GLN A 82 16.70 -6.11 -1.21
N PHE A 83 17.64 -5.31 -0.75
CA PHE A 83 18.71 -4.80 -1.63
C PHE A 83 19.89 -5.74 -1.54
N ASP A 84 20.52 -5.99 -2.65
CA ASP A 84 21.78 -6.73 -2.69
C ASP A 84 22.75 -6.04 -1.71
N PRO A 85 23.33 -6.77 -0.73
CA PRO A 85 24.26 -6.21 0.26
C PRO A 85 25.49 -5.52 -0.37
N LEU A 86 25.82 -5.80 -1.61
CA LEU A 86 26.88 -5.14 -2.37
C LEU A 86 26.54 -3.66 -2.67
N TYR A 87 25.26 -3.29 -2.70
CA TYR A 87 24.87 -1.89 -2.88
C TYR A 87 24.83 -1.16 -1.54
N HIS A 88 25.83 -0.36 -1.27
CA HIS A 88 25.90 0.50 -0.10
C HIS A 88 25.01 1.74 -0.31
N LEU A 89 23.70 1.57 -0.12
CA LEU A 89 22.72 2.65 -0.24
C LEU A 89 22.43 3.24 1.14
N THR A 90 22.45 4.55 1.23
CA THR A 90 21.99 5.28 2.43
C THR A 90 20.46 5.35 2.46
N GLY A 91 19.88 5.61 3.64
CA GLY A 91 18.44 5.84 3.75
C GLY A 91 17.95 6.97 2.84
N PHE A 92 18.75 8.03 2.67
CA PHE A 92 18.42 9.12 1.73
C PHE A 92 18.38 8.65 0.27
N GLU A 93 19.36 7.86 -0.16
CA GLU A 93 19.40 7.34 -1.53
C GLU A 93 18.25 6.40 -1.84
N VAL A 94 17.85 5.55 -0.87
CA VAL A 94 16.66 4.71 -1.00
C VAL A 94 15.40 5.57 -1.12
N ALA A 95 15.23 6.59 -0.28
CA ALA A 95 14.09 7.50 -0.38
C ALA A 95 14.10 8.30 -1.70
N LEU A 96 15.29 8.67 -2.21
CA LEU A 96 15.46 9.40 -3.46
C LEU A 96 14.98 8.60 -4.70
N MET A 97 14.99 7.28 -4.65
CA MET A 97 14.45 6.44 -5.73
C MET A 97 12.99 6.76 -6.05
N GLY A 98 12.23 7.26 -5.08
CA GLY A 98 10.82 7.66 -5.28
C GLY A 98 10.64 8.79 -6.30
N VAL A 99 11.66 9.58 -6.61
CA VAL A 99 11.55 10.67 -7.59
C VAL A 99 12.02 10.28 -9.00
N TYR A 100 12.68 9.13 -9.18
CA TYR A 100 13.29 8.77 -10.46
C TYR A 100 12.30 8.63 -11.60
N GLY A 101 11.10 8.11 -11.32
CA GLY A 101 10.05 8.01 -12.34
C GLY A 101 9.63 9.36 -12.92
N ARG A 102 9.68 10.45 -12.12
CA ARG A 102 9.36 11.80 -12.57
C ARG A 102 10.53 12.53 -13.20
N VAL A 103 11.74 12.29 -12.70
CA VAL A 103 12.96 12.95 -13.23
C VAL A 103 13.35 12.34 -14.57
N GLY A 104 13.13 11.04 -14.75
CA GLY A 104 13.50 10.28 -15.95
C GLY A 104 14.94 9.77 -15.91
N PRO A 105 15.23 8.75 -16.72
CA PRO A 105 16.55 8.11 -16.75
C PRO A 105 17.65 9.05 -17.25
N GLY A 106 18.84 8.92 -16.69
CA GLY A 106 20.03 9.68 -17.11
C GLY A 106 20.04 11.16 -16.76
N ARG A 107 19.04 11.65 -16.02
CA ARG A 107 18.96 13.06 -15.59
C ARG A 107 19.41 13.24 -14.14
N PHE A 108 20.10 14.33 -13.86
CA PHE A 108 20.42 14.72 -12.50
C PHE A 108 19.13 15.07 -11.72
N VAL A 109 19.02 14.57 -10.49
CA VAL A 109 17.89 14.93 -9.62
C VAL A 109 18.01 16.39 -9.19
N PRO A 110 17.05 17.27 -9.55
CA PRO A 110 17.09 18.68 -9.19
C PRO A 110 17.12 18.91 -7.68
N HIS A 111 17.71 20.01 -7.24
CA HIS A 111 17.81 20.36 -5.83
C HIS A 111 16.43 20.40 -5.13
N ARG A 112 15.39 20.88 -5.80
CA ARG A 112 14.02 20.92 -5.30
C ARG A 112 13.47 19.52 -4.98
N GLU A 113 13.76 18.53 -5.82
CA GLU A 113 13.32 17.15 -5.59
C GLU A 113 14.08 16.51 -4.41
N ARG A 114 15.39 16.79 -4.30
CA ARG A 114 16.18 16.36 -3.13
C ARG A 114 15.70 17.00 -1.83
N ALA A 115 15.28 18.28 -1.85
CA ALA A 115 14.66 18.95 -0.70
C ALA A 115 13.33 18.29 -0.33
N PHE A 116 12.48 18.00 -1.31
CA PHE A 116 11.22 17.31 -1.08
C PHE A 116 11.40 15.90 -0.48
N VAL A 117 12.40 15.14 -0.93
CA VAL A 117 12.72 13.83 -0.32
C VAL A 117 13.13 13.99 1.15
N ARG A 118 13.88 15.04 1.52
CA ARG A 118 14.17 15.31 2.94
C ARG A 118 12.91 15.66 3.74
N GLU A 119 11.97 16.38 3.15
CA GLU A 119 10.65 16.60 3.77
C GLU A 119 9.90 15.29 4.00
N CYS A 120 9.89 14.37 3.03
CA CYS A 120 9.32 13.05 3.19
C CYS A 120 10.00 12.24 4.31
N LEU A 121 11.34 12.25 4.37
CA LEU A 121 12.09 11.59 5.44
C LEU A 121 11.80 12.21 6.82
N ARG A 122 11.67 13.53 6.89
CA ARG A 122 11.32 14.25 8.12
C ARG A 122 9.92 13.88 8.57
N ALA A 123 8.97 13.87 7.64
CA ALA A 123 7.59 13.49 7.89
C ALA A 123 7.44 12.06 8.42
N THR A 124 8.28 11.13 7.96
CA THR A 124 8.30 9.73 8.46
C THR A 124 9.23 9.53 9.67
N SER A 125 9.75 10.60 10.29
CA SER A 125 10.75 10.52 11.36
C SER A 125 11.96 9.65 10.99
N ALA A 126 12.41 9.75 9.74
CA ALA A 126 13.53 9.00 9.18
C ALA A 126 14.74 9.88 8.83
N GLU A 127 14.68 11.19 9.10
CA GLU A 127 15.75 12.12 8.73
C GLU A 127 17.06 11.85 9.51
N GLU A 128 16.97 11.44 10.77
CA GLU A 128 18.12 11.18 11.64
C GLU A 128 19.03 10.04 11.14
N PHE A 129 18.45 9.04 10.46
CA PHE A 129 19.18 7.92 9.87
C PHE A 129 19.30 7.97 8.35
N ALA A 130 18.97 9.11 7.75
CA ALA A 130 19.06 9.28 6.29
C ALA A 130 20.48 9.10 5.72
N ARG A 131 21.52 9.33 6.51
CA ARG A 131 22.94 9.17 6.13
C ARG A 131 23.50 7.79 6.47
N GLN A 132 22.79 6.98 7.23
CA GLN A 132 23.21 5.62 7.59
C GLN A 132 22.95 4.66 6.42
N TRP A 133 23.72 3.58 6.37
CA TRP A 133 23.49 2.53 5.39
C TRP A 133 22.13 1.87 5.62
N PHE A 134 21.31 1.77 4.58
CA PHE A 134 19.98 1.17 4.69
C PHE A 134 20.04 -0.27 5.22
N SER A 135 21.09 -1.03 4.86
CA SER A 135 21.31 -2.38 5.35
C SER A 135 21.47 -2.46 6.86
N SER A 136 22.06 -1.44 7.50
CA SER A 136 22.30 -1.39 8.96
C SER A 136 21.10 -0.90 9.77
N LEU A 137 20.04 -0.40 9.13
CA LEU A 137 18.85 0.09 9.82
C LEU A 137 18.03 -1.06 10.42
N SER A 138 17.37 -0.80 11.56
CA SER A 138 16.37 -1.71 12.12
C SER A 138 15.16 -1.87 11.18
N GLY A 139 14.32 -2.89 11.40
CA GLY A 139 13.12 -3.12 10.58
C GLY A 139 12.20 -1.89 10.53
N GLY A 140 11.89 -1.30 11.67
CA GLY A 140 11.05 -0.10 11.76
C GLY A 140 11.70 1.13 11.11
N GLN A 141 13.02 1.31 11.21
CA GLN A 141 13.74 2.39 10.53
C GLN A 141 13.71 2.21 9.01
N LYS A 142 13.93 0.98 8.52
CA LYS A 142 13.79 0.64 7.09
C LYS A 142 12.40 0.97 6.59
N GLN A 143 11.37 0.59 7.35
CA GLN A 143 9.99 0.83 6.98
C GLN A 143 9.67 2.32 6.83
N ARG A 144 10.13 3.17 7.76
CA ARG A 144 9.98 4.63 7.68
C ARG A 144 10.63 5.20 6.41
N VAL A 145 11.83 4.73 6.06
CA VAL A 145 12.54 5.13 4.83
C VAL A 145 11.76 4.68 3.58
N LEU A 146 11.20 3.46 3.57
CA LEU A 146 10.41 2.95 2.44
C LEU A 146 9.11 3.74 2.26
N ILE A 147 8.48 4.17 3.35
CA ILE A 147 7.30 5.04 3.27
C ILE A 147 7.70 6.42 2.76
N ALA A 148 8.83 7.00 3.23
CA ALA A 148 9.35 8.24 2.67
C ALA A 148 9.61 8.13 1.16
N ARG A 149 10.14 7.00 0.68
CA ARG A 149 10.31 6.70 -0.74
C ARG A 149 8.96 6.69 -1.47
N ALA A 150 7.96 6.01 -0.93
CA ALA A 150 6.63 5.95 -1.51
C ALA A 150 5.98 7.35 -1.56
N LEU A 151 6.07 8.15 -0.51
CA LEU A 151 5.58 9.53 -0.49
C LEU A 151 6.33 10.44 -1.46
N ALA A 152 7.64 10.18 -1.68
CA ALA A 152 8.44 10.93 -2.63
C ALA A 152 7.97 10.76 -4.09
N THR A 153 7.17 9.76 -4.42
CA THR A 153 6.51 9.66 -5.74
C THR A 153 5.43 10.71 -5.94
N ARG A 154 5.00 11.43 -4.89
CA ARG A 154 3.79 12.30 -4.84
C ARG A 154 2.55 11.52 -5.23
N PRO A 155 2.24 10.43 -4.51
CA PRO A 155 1.19 9.53 -4.92
C PRO A 155 -0.20 10.13 -4.74
N GLU A 156 -1.16 9.69 -5.57
CA GLU A 156 -2.59 9.82 -5.33
C GLU A 156 -3.13 8.60 -4.58
N VAL A 157 -2.45 7.45 -4.72
CA VAL A 157 -2.74 6.20 -4.02
C VAL A 157 -1.49 5.71 -3.31
N LEU A 158 -1.55 5.55 -2.00
CA LEU A 158 -0.51 4.93 -1.19
C LEU A 158 -0.90 3.49 -0.89
N VAL A 159 -0.09 2.55 -1.35
CA VAL A 159 -0.29 1.11 -1.15
C VAL A 159 0.76 0.59 -0.17
N LEU A 160 0.29 -0.03 0.90
CA LEU A 160 1.10 -0.55 2.00
C LEU A 160 0.81 -2.04 2.16
N ASP A 161 1.79 -2.86 1.85
CA ASP A 161 1.68 -4.33 1.94
C ASP A 161 2.33 -4.80 3.25
N GLU A 162 1.52 -5.09 4.26
CA GLU A 162 1.94 -5.48 5.62
C GLU A 162 3.06 -4.59 6.21
N PRO A 163 2.87 -3.26 6.27
CA PRO A 163 3.94 -2.32 6.60
C PRO A 163 4.42 -2.43 8.05
N THR A 164 3.76 -3.23 8.86
CA THR A 164 4.04 -3.41 10.28
C THR A 164 4.67 -4.76 10.60
N ALA A 165 4.89 -5.61 9.60
CA ALA A 165 5.52 -6.92 9.78
C ALA A 165 6.95 -6.77 10.34
N GLY A 166 7.21 -7.40 11.49
CA GLY A 166 8.52 -7.32 12.16
C GLY A 166 8.84 -5.97 12.82
N VAL A 167 7.84 -5.12 13.02
CA VAL A 167 7.95 -3.82 13.71
C VAL A 167 7.28 -3.94 15.07
N ASP A 168 7.89 -3.35 16.11
CA ASP A 168 7.30 -3.34 17.45
C ASP A 168 5.98 -2.54 17.52
N ALA A 169 5.14 -2.83 18.50
CA ALA A 169 3.80 -2.26 18.63
C ALA A 169 3.78 -0.72 18.74
N VAL A 170 4.77 -0.14 19.43
CA VAL A 170 4.86 1.32 19.61
C VAL A 170 5.16 2.00 18.28
N THR A 171 6.15 1.48 17.56
CA THR A 171 6.54 1.98 16.23
C THR A 171 5.41 1.78 15.21
N THR A 172 4.71 0.63 15.26
CA THR A 172 3.53 0.33 14.45
C THR A 172 2.44 1.38 14.66
N HIS A 173 2.09 1.66 15.92
CA HIS A 173 1.06 2.65 16.25
C HIS A 173 1.43 4.05 15.71
N ALA A 174 2.65 4.51 16.00
CA ALA A 174 3.12 5.82 15.53
C ALA A 174 3.12 5.92 13.99
N LEU A 175 3.47 4.84 13.29
CA LEU A 175 3.47 4.78 11.84
C LEU A 175 2.06 4.94 11.25
N LEU A 176 1.09 4.26 11.82
CA LEU A 176 -0.29 4.28 11.33
C LEU A 176 -1.01 5.59 11.66
N GLU A 177 -0.77 6.17 12.84
CA GLU A 177 -1.23 7.52 13.16
C GLU A 177 -0.67 8.53 12.13
N PHE A 178 0.61 8.40 11.78
CA PHE A 178 1.23 9.23 10.76
C PHE A 178 0.58 9.04 9.37
N ILE A 179 0.32 7.79 8.95
CA ILE A 179 -0.35 7.50 7.67
C ILE A 179 -1.78 8.07 7.67
N SER A 180 -2.52 7.91 8.77
CA SER A 180 -3.85 8.47 8.92
C SER A 180 -3.85 10.00 8.83
N HIS A 181 -2.89 10.64 9.48
CA HIS A 181 -2.73 12.09 9.41
C HIS A 181 -2.47 12.59 7.97
N ILE A 182 -1.56 11.93 7.24
CA ILE A 182 -1.30 12.27 5.83
C ILE A 182 -2.53 11.99 4.94
N HIS A 183 -3.22 10.89 5.18
CA HIS A 183 -4.45 10.55 4.47
C HIS A 183 -5.49 11.68 4.62
N GLU A 184 -5.73 12.15 5.83
CA GLU A 184 -6.69 13.22 6.12
C GLU A 184 -6.26 14.57 5.54
N GLU A 185 -4.99 14.95 5.77
CA GLU A 185 -4.44 16.24 5.33
C GLU A 185 -4.42 16.37 3.80
N ARG A 186 -3.98 15.32 3.11
CA ARG A 186 -3.75 15.35 1.66
C ARG A 186 -4.85 14.70 0.83
N LYS A 187 -5.91 14.19 1.47
CA LYS A 187 -6.98 13.41 0.81
C LYS A 187 -6.40 12.23 0.01
N LEU A 188 -5.36 11.62 0.54
CA LEU A 188 -4.63 10.53 -0.09
C LEU A 188 -5.48 9.26 -0.04
N THR A 189 -5.64 8.57 -1.15
CA THR A 189 -6.24 7.23 -1.14
C THR A 189 -5.24 6.25 -0.55
N VAL A 190 -5.63 5.45 0.46
CA VAL A 190 -4.75 4.48 1.12
C VAL A 190 -5.30 3.07 0.94
N LEU A 191 -4.46 2.16 0.48
CA LEU A 191 -4.71 0.72 0.47
C LEU A 191 -3.73 0.06 1.45
N LEU A 192 -4.25 -0.54 2.51
CA LEU A 192 -3.46 -1.18 3.56
C LEU A 192 -3.75 -2.67 3.60
N VAL A 193 -2.78 -3.50 3.24
CA VAL A 193 -2.84 -4.94 3.56
C VAL A 193 -2.39 -5.15 4.98
N THR A 194 -3.20 -5.81 5.77
CA THR A 194 -2.89 -6.15 7.16
C THR A 194 -3.73 -7.33 7.62
N HIS A 195 -3.32 -7.98 8.71
CA HIS A 195 -4.11 -8.96 9.46
C HIS A 195 -4.52 -8.41 10.84
N ASP A 196 -4.21 -7.16 11.14
CA ASP A 196 -4.51 -6.50 12.42
C ASP A 196 -5.91 -5.86 12.39
N LEU A 197 -6.92 -6.58 12.90
CA LEU A 197 -8.31 -6.13 12.93
C LEU A 197 -8.55 -4.90 13.81
N PRO A 198 -7.97 -4.78 15.03
CA PRO A 198 -8.02 -3.57 15.83
C PRO A 198 -7.58 -2.33 15.06
N LEU A 199 -6.52 -2.44 14.28
CA LEU A 199 -6.01 -1.39 13.43
C LEU A 199 -6.99 -1.00 12.34
N VAL A 200 -7.57 -1.99 11.66
CA VAL A 200 -8.58 -1.75 10.62
C VAL A 200 -9.80 -1.01 11.18
N ARG A 201 -10.30 -1.45 12.34
CA ARG A 201 -11.43 -0.77 13.02
C ARG A 201 -11.17 0.69 13.32
N LYS A 202 -9.91 1.03 13.65
CA LYS A 202 -9.53 2.38 14.04
C LYS A 202 -9.35 3.32 12.85
N HIS A 203 -8.77 2.85 11.76
CA HIS A 203 -8.25 3.70 10.69
C HIS A 203 -8.98 3.55 9.35
N ALA A 204 -9.51 2.36 9.02
CA ALA A 204 -10.13 2.13 7.73
C ALA A 204 -11.60 2.55 7.69
N GLN A 205 -12.04 3.04 6.53
CA GLN A 205 -13.45 3.28 6.22
C GLN A 205 -14.04 2.11 5.45
N GLN A 206 -13.25 1.46 4.60
CA GLN A 206 -13.65 0.36 3.75
C GLN A 206 -12.76 -0.86 3.98
N VAL A 207 -13.32 -2.03 3.73
CA VAL A 207 -12.62 -3.31 3.83
C VAL A 207 -12.86 -4.11 2.55
N ILE A 208 -11.82 -4.74 2.06
CA ILE A 208 -11.83 -5.79 1.06
C ILE A 208 -11.34 -7.04 1.77
N TRP A 209 -12.19 -8.04 1.94
CA TRP A 209 -11.85 -9.28 2.63
C TRP A 209 -11.75 -10.44 1.66
N LEU A 210 -10.57 -11.06 1.63
CA LEU A 210 -10.29 -12.21 0.78
C LEU A 210 -10.30 -13.48 1.65
N HIS A 211 -11.24 -14.37 1.39
CA HIS A 211 -11.31 -15.66 2.04
C HIS A 211 -11.81 -16.75 1.06
N GLU A 212 -11.24 -17.95 1.13
CA GLU A 212 -11.65 -19.13 0.34
C GLU A 212 -11.92 -18.87 -1.16
N GLY A 213 -11.09 -18.04 -1.79
CA GLY A 213 -11.26 -17.68 -3.21
C GLY A 213 -12.41 -16.71 -3.49
N ARG A 214 -13.03 -16.15 -2.45
CA ARG A 214 -14.10 -15.14 -2.52
C ARG A 214 -13.60 -13.79 -2.04
N ILE A 215 -14.29 -12.75 -2.46
CA ILE A 215 -14.04 -11.39 -2.00
C ILE A 215 -15.34 -10.81 -1.47
N GLU A 216 -15.29 -10.32 -0.25
CA GLU A 216 -16.32 -9.45 0.31
C GLU A 216 -15.77 -8.03 0.40
N HIS A 217 -16.58 -7.05 0.10
CA HIS A 217 -16.20 -5.66 0.15
C HIS A 217 -17.35 -4.80 0.70
N GLY A 218 -17.01 -3.87 1.58
CA GLY A 218 -17.98 -2.99 2.23
C GLY A 218 -17.34 -2.03 3.21
N THR A 219 -18.15 -1.33 3.96
CA THR A 219 -17.66 -0.48 5.05
C THR A 219 -17.24 -1.34 6.25
N VAL A 220 -16.34 -0.81 7.09
CA VAL A 220 -15.96 -1.46 8.36
C VAL A 220 -17.20 -1.76 9.21
N LYS A 221 -18.21 -0.87 9.21
CA LYS A 221 -19.45 -1.06 9.98
C LYS A 221 -20.29 -2.24 9.50
N GLU A 222 -20.30 -2.50 8.20
CA GLU A 222 -21.05 -3.60 7.58
C GLU A 222 -20.37 -4.95 7.77
N LEU A 223 -19.02 -5.01 7.64
CA LEU A 223 -18.27 -6.26 7.67
C LEU A 223 -17.80 -6.67 9.09
N PHE A 224 -17.69 -5.73 10.03
CA PHE A 224 -17.22 -6.00 11.39
C PHE A 224 -18.34 -6.13 12.41
N THR A 225 -19.51 -6.66 12.00
CA THR A 225 -20.56 -7.06 12.95
C THR A 225 -20.13 -8.35 13.68
N PRO A 226 -20.62 -8.58 14.93
CA PRO A 226 -20.29 -9.81 15.66
C PRO A 226 -20.63 -11.08 14.89
N GLU A 227 -21.76 -11.09 14.17
CA GLU A 227 -22.24 -12.22 13.38
C GLU A 227 -21.30 -12.53 12.21
N ARG A 228 -20.94 -11.48 11.43
CA ARG A 228 -20.02 -11.62 10.29
C ARG A 228 -18.62 -12.03 10.75
N MET A 229 -18.14 -11.47 11.85
CA MET A 229 -16.85 -11.84 12.42
C MET A 229 -16.83 -13.29 12.85
N ALA A 230 -17.92 -13.80 13.48
CA ALA A 230 -18.04 -15.21 13.84
C ALA A 230 -18.02 -16.13 12.60
N GLU A 231 -18.80 -15.81 11.55
CA GLU A 231 -18.80 -16.54 10.30
C GLU A 231 -17.39 -16.65 9.69
N ILE A 232 -16.66 -15.55 9.64
CA ILE A 232 -15.33 -15.50 9.03
C ILE A 232 -14.31 -16.29 9.88
N PHE A 233 -14.33 -16.16 11.21
CA PHE A 233 -13.43 -16.90 12.10
C PHE A 233 -13.75 -18.38 12.15
N GLU A 234 -15.01 -18.79 12.07
CA GLU A 234 -15.40 -20.20 11.98
C GLU A 234 -14.90 -20.85 10.67
N MET A 235 -14.91 -20.09 9.56
CA MET A 235 -14.38 -20.53 8.28
C MET A 235 -12.84 -20.66 8.26
N GLU A 236 -12.12 -19.82 9.02
CA GLU A 236 -10.64 -19.90 9.10
C GLU A 236 -10.13 -21.06 9.98
N ILE A 237 -10.99 -21.67 10.79
CA ILE A 237 -10.66 -22.78 11.71
C ILE A 237 -11.08 -24.14 11.12
N SER A 238 -11.89 -24.17 10.09
CA SER A 238 -12.40 -25.37 9.42
C SER A 238 -11.53 -25.81 8.26
#